data_619b8edd0fd4cdc124a4bdc0f8504bb0
#
_entry.id   619b8edd0fd4cdc124a4bdc0f8504bb0
#
_cell.length_a   1.000
_cell.length_b   1.000
_cell.length_c   1.000
_cell.angle_alpha   90.00
_cell.angle_beta   90.00
_cell.angle_gamma   90.00
#
_symmetry.space_group_name_H-M   'P 1'
#
loop_
_entity.id
_entity.type
_entity.pdbx_description
1 polymer ?
#
loop_
_entity_poly.entity_id
_entity_poly.type
_entity_poly.pdbx_seq_one_letter_code
_entity_poly.pdbx_strand_id
1 'polypeptide(L)'
;DMEIWDAPFPIIAFVWWPLCLYTGWISVAIIANVASYGNQIFEFSQQEQVTITMSMIVIAALINILMIWYRNMREYAAVAVWALIAIYVRHSAENEKIADIALAMAILIFINIAWHGIQNRATNPMLKYQQWRASKA
;
A
#
# COMPACT_ATOMS: atom_id res chain seq x y z
N ASP A 1 -5.39 20.94 19.16
CA ASP A 1 -4.85 20.57 17.84
C ASP A 1 -4.07 19.28 17.98
N MET A 2 -4.75 18.16 17.65
CA MET A 2 -4.01 16.89 17.54
C MET A 2 -3.23 16.95 16.24
N GLU A 3 -1.92 17.07 16.32
CA GLU A 3 -1.05 16.92 15.17
C GLU A 3 -1.26 15.51 14.58
N ILE A 4 -1.34 15.41 13.26
CA ILE A 4 -1.54 14.15 12.51
C ILE A 4 -0.53 13.05 12.94
N TRP A 5 0.56 13.45 13.59
CA TRP A 5 1.69 12.65 14.00
C TRP A 5 1.67 12.20 15.46
N ASP A 6 0.79 12.73 16.29
CA ASP A 6 0.78 12.48 17.75
C ASP A 6 -0.60 12.07 18.26
N ALA A 7 -1.00 10.83 17.97
CA ALA A 7 -2.21 10.25 18.52
C ALA A 7 -1.88 9.25 19.64
N PRO A 8 -2.73 9.13 20.68
CA PRO A 8 -2.59 8.07 21.68
C PRO A 8 -2.82 6.69 21.04
N PHE A 9 -2.15 5.67 21.60
CA PHE A 9 -2.18 4.31 21.05
C PHE A 9 -3.58 3.76 20.71
N PRO A 10 -4.62 3.93 21.56
CA PRO A 10 -5.97 3.43 21.20
C PRO A 10 -6.54 4.05 19.92
N ILE A 11 -6.28 5.33 19.65
CA ILE A 11 -6.73 5.98 18.42
C ILE A 11 -5.97 5.41 17.22
N ILE A 12 -4.65 5.19 17.36
CA ILE A 12 -3.86 4.56 16.30
C ILE A 12 -4.39 3.16 15.99
N ALA A 13 -4.60 2.33 17.01
CA ALA A 13 -4.95 0.92 16.83
C ALA A 13 -6.41 0.71 16.37
N PHE A 14 -7.37 1.49 16.91
CA PHE A 14 -8.79 1.25 16.67
C PHE A 14 -9.43 2.19 15.66
N VAL A 15 -8.77 3.26 15.27
CA VAL A 15 -9.28 4.21 14.26
C VAL A 15 -8.36 4.27 13.05
N TRP A 16 -7.09 4.59 13.26
CA TRP A 16 -6.18 4.84 12.13
C TRP A 16 -5.83 3.56 11.37
N TRP A 17 -5.46 2.49 12.05
CA TRP A 17 -5.12 1.23 11.37
C TRP A 17 -6.30 0.67 10.56
N PRO A 18 -7.52 0.50 11.12
CA PRO A 18 -8.64 0.03 10.33
C PRO A 18 -8.96 0.92 9.12
N LEU A 19 -8.90 2.24 9.29
CA LEU A 19 -9.13 3.17 8.17
C LEU A 19 -8.04 3.08 7.11
N CYS A 20 -6.77 3.02 7.51
CA CYS A 20 -5.65 2.86 6.57
C CYS A 20 -5.74 1.56 5.78
N LEU A 21 -6.02 0.44 6.45
CA LEU A 21 -6.17 -0.86 5.81
C LEU A 21 -7.38 -0.86 4.86
N TYR A 22 -8.52 -0.35 5.30
CA TYR A 22 -9.73 -0.29 4.49
C TYR A 22 -9.56 0.61 3.26
N THR A 23 -9.03 1.81 3.44
CA THR A 23 -8.80 2.74 2.32
C THR A 23 -7.72 2.23 1.37
N GLY A 24 -6.68 1.57 1.88
CA GLY A 24 -5.66 0.89 1.07
C GLY A 24 -6.28 -0.21 0.21
N TRP A 25 -7.13 -1.04 0.79
CA TRP A 25 -7.85 -2.10 0.07
C TRP A 25 -8.76 -1.53 -1.02
N ILE A 26 -9.58 -0.52 -0.70
CA ILE A 26 -10.47 0.13 -1.69
C ILE A 26 -9.66 0.73 -2.84
N SER A 27 -8.54 1.37 -2.56
CA SER A 27 -7.70 1.98 -3.60
C SER A 27 -7.17 0.92 -4.58
N VAL A 28 -6.68 -0.22 -4.07
CA VAL A 28 -6.24 -1.35 -4.92
C VAL A 28 -7.41 -1.91 -5.73
N ALA A 29 -8.57 -2.09 -5.10
CA ALA A 29 -9.77 -2.61 -5.76
C ALA A 29 -10.27 -1.68 -6.88
N ILE A 30 -10.25 -0.37 -6.67
CA ILE A 30 -10.63 0.62 -7.69
C ILE A 30 -9.68 0.53 -8.89
N ILE A 31 -8.37 0.50 -8.67
CA ILE A 31 -7.37 0.40 -9.74
C ILE A 31 -7.58 -0.86 -10.56
N ALA A 32 -7.80 -2.01 -9.90
CA ALA A 32 -8.06 -3.28 -10.56
C ALA A 32 -9.37 -3.26 -11.37
N ASN A 33 -10.44 -2.68 -10.81
CA ASN A 33 -11.73 -2.56 -11.49
C ASN A 33 -11.66 -1.64 -12.71
N VAL A 34 -10.98 -0.50 -12.61
CA VAL A 34 -10.78 0.42 -13.75
C VAL A 34 -10.02 -0.25 -14.87
N ALA A 35 -8.96 -1.02 -14.56
CA ALA A 35 -8.22 -1.77 -15.56
C ALA A 35 -9.08 -2.84 -16.24
N SER A 36 -9.85 -3.61 -15.47
CA SER A 36 -10.76 -4.64 -16.01
C SER A 36 -11.86 -4.04 -16.87
N TYR A 37 -12.46 -2.94 -16.43
CA TYR A 37 -13.52 -2.26 -17.18
C TYR A 37 -13.00 -1.66 -18.48
N GLY A 38 -11.82 -1.05 -18.46
CA GLY A 38 -11.16 -0.54 -19.67
C GLY A 38 -10.94 -1.64 -20.71
N ASN A 39 -10.48 -2.81 -20.29
CA ASN A 39 -10.28 -3.95 -21.16
C ASN A 39 -11.58 -4.46 -21.82
N GLN A 40 -12.72 -4.35 -21.13
CA GLN A 40 -14.02 -4.77 -21.69
C GLN A 40 -14.56 -3.79 -22.72
N ILE A 41 -14.34 -2.48 -22.56
CA ILE A 41 -14.90 -1.47 -23.46
C ILE A 41 -14.06 -1.30 -24.72
N PHE A 42 -12.74 -1.29 -24.59
CA PHE A 42 -11.86 -0.89 -25.69
C PHE A 42 -11.31 -2.07 -26.51
N GLU A 43 -11.69 -3.32 -26.18
CA GLU A 43 -11.24 -4.53 -26.89
C GLU A 43 -9.72 -4.54 -27.18
N PHE A 44 -8.92 -4.16 -26.18
CA PHE A 44 -7.47 -4.07 -26.30
C PHE A 44 -6.86 -5.41 -26.71
N SER A 45 -5.88 -5.37 -27.60
CA SER A 45 -5.03 -6.52 -27.91
C SER A 45 -4.32 -7.02 -26.63
N GLN A 46 -3.91 -8.27 -26.62
CA GLN A 46 -3.25 -8.88 -25.46
C GLN A 46 -1.97 -8.11 -25.04
N GLN A 47 -1.23 -7.56 -25.99
CA GLN A 47 -0.04 -6.75 -25.71
C GLN A 47 -0.38 -5.40 -25.06
N GLU A 48 -1.46 -4.76 -25.49
CA GLU A 48 -1.94 -3.51 -24.89
C GLU A 48 -2.45 -3.74 -23.47
N GLN A 49 -3.18 -4.83 -23.21
CA GLN A 49 -3.63 -5.20 -21.87
C GLN A 49 -2.46 -5.38 -20.89
N VAL A 50 -1.39 -6.05 -21.32
CA VAL A 50 -0.16 -6.22 -20.53
C VAL A 50 0.46 -4.86 -20.21
N THR A 51 0.59 -3.99 -21.22
CA THR A 51 1.18 -2.66 -21.05
C THR A 51 0.36 -1.77 -20.11
N ILE A 52 -0.95 -1.79 -20.24
CA ILE A 52 -1.89 -1.05 -19.36
C ILE A 52 -1.77 -1.57 -17.92
N THR A 53 -1.77 -2.89 -17.73
CA THR A 53 -1.65 -3.51 -16.40
C THR A 53 -0.33 -3.12 -15.74
N MET A 54 0.78 -3.18 -16.45
CA MET A 54 2.09 -2.76 -15.95
C MET A 54 2.09 -1.26 -15.56
N SER A 55 1.49 -0.41 -16.39
CA SER A 55 1.38 1.03 -16.11
C SER A 55 0.54 1.30 -14.86
N MET A 56 -0.56 0.58 -14.66
CA MET A 56 -1.41 0.69 -13.48
C MET A 56 -0.69 0.24 -12.20
N ILE A 57 0.12 -0.81 -12.28
CA ILE A 57 0.97 -1.28 -11.16
C ILE A 57 1.97 -0.18 -10.75
N VAL A 58 2.63 0.46 -11.71
CA VAL A 58 3.58 1.56 -11.44
C VAL A 58 2.86 2.76 -10.82
N ILE A 59 1.72 3.18 -11.38
CA ILE A 59 0.93 4.29 -10.85
C ILE A 59 0.47 3.99 -9.41
N ALA A 60 -0.01 2.77 -9.15
CA ALA A 60 -0.40 2.34 -7.81
C ALA A 60 0.79 2.42 -6.84
N ALA A 61 1.97 1.98 -7.25
CA ALA A 61 3.17 2.05 -6.43
C ALA A 61 3.56 3.50 -6.10
N LEU A 62 3.53 4.40 -7.08
CA LEU A 62 3.81 5.82 -6.88
C LEU A 62 2.84 6.47 -5.89
N ILE A 63 1.54 6.22 -6.03
CA ILE A 63 0.52 6.72 -5.10
C ILE A 63 0.82 6.22 -3.68
N ASN A 64 1.16 4.95 -3.51
CA ASN A 64 1.47 4.38 -2.20
C ASN A 64 2.74 4.99 -1.58
N ILE A 65 3.78 5.23 -2.37
CA ILE A 65 4.99 5.92 -1.90
C ILE A 65 4.66 7.36 -1.47
N LEU A 66 3.86 8.09 -2.24
CA LEU A 66 3.39 9.42 -1.86
C LEU A 66 2.61 9.39 -0.54
N MET A 67 1.74 8.41 -0.32
CA MET A 67 0.98 8.26 0.92
C MET A 67 1.89 7.98 2.13
N ILE A 68 2.99 7.22 1.94
CA ILE A 68 3.99 7.00 3.00
C ILE A 68 4.62 8.34 3.40
N TRP A 69 5.11 9.11 2.44
CA TRP A 69 5.92 10.30 2.71
C TRP A 69 5.10 11.54 3.11
N TYR A 70 3.94 11.77 2.48
CA TYR A 70 3.10 12.94 2.76
C TYR A 70 2.10 12.73 3.89
N ARG A 71 1.64 11.49 4.11
CA ARG A 71 0.57 11.20 5.07
C ARG A 71 1.01 10.28 6.21
N ASN A 72 2.26 9.78 6.22
CA ASN A 72 2.75 8.80 7.19
C ASN A 72 1.88 7.53 7.28
N MET A 73 1.24 7.14 6.17
CA MET A 73 0.29 6.02 6.13
C MET A 73 0.98 4.73 5.67
N ARG A 74 1.87 4.19 6.50
CA ARG A 74 2.62 2.94 6.20
C ARG A 74 1.72 1.72 6.10
N GLU A 75 0.69 1.67 6.93
CA GLU A 75 -0.29 0.59 6.97
C GLU A 75 -1.14 0.53 5.68
N TYR A 76 -1.49 1.69 5.13
CA TYR A 76 -2.11 1.80 3.81
C TYR A 76 -1.24 1.18 2.72
N ALA A 77 0.06 1.52 2.71
CA ALA A 77 0.99 1.01 1.71
C ALA A 77 1.31 -0.49 1.90
N ALA A 78 1.22 -1.02 3.13
CA ALA A 78 1.38 -2.45 3.38
C ALA A 78 0.31 -3.29 2.68
N VAL A 79 -0.92 -2.78 2.52
CA VAL A 79 -1.98 -3.45 1.74
C VAL A 79 -1.57 -3.56 0.26
N ALA A 80 -0.98 -2.52 -0.31
CA ALA A 80 -0.51 -2.55 -1.70
C ALA A 80 0.63 -3.56 -1.89
N VAL A 81 1.56 -3.67 -0.94
CA VAL A 81 2.60 -4.71 -0.97
C VAL A 81 1.98 -6.10 -1.02
N TRP A 82 0.99 -6.38 -0.15
CA TRP A 82 0.30 -7.66 -0.14
C TRP A 82 -0.43 -7.94 -1.45
N ALA A 83 -1.14 -6.95 -2.00
CA ALA A 83 -1.84 -7.08 -3.27
C ALA A 83 -0.89 -7.31 -4.45
N LEU A 84 0.26 -6.62 -4.49
CA LEU A 84 1.27 -6.80 -5.53
C LEU A 84 1.94 -8.19 -5.46
N ILE A 85 2.13 -8.73 -4.26
CA ILE A 85 2.59 -10.12 -4.09
C ILE A 85 1.54 -11.09 -4.63
N ALA A 86 0.25 -10.86 -4.40
CA ALA A 86 -0.82 -11.69 -4.96
C ALA A 86 -0.85 -11.62 -6.50
N ILE A 87 -0.62 -10.44 -7.09
CA ILE A 87 -0.50 -10.26 -8.55
C ILE A 87 0.73 -11.04 -9.08
N TYR A 88 1.87 -10.97 -8.40
CA TYR A 88 3.06 -11.75 -8.74
C TYR A 88 2.75 -13.25 -8.77
N VAL A 89 2.17 -13.78 -7.70
CA VAL A 89 1.83 -15.22 -7.60
C VAL A 89 0.86 -15.61 -8.70
N ARG A 90 -0.15 -14.79 -9.00
CA ARG A 90 -1.16 -15.07 -10.03
C ARG A 90 -0.57 -15.11 -11.44
N HIS A 91 0.39 -14.24 -11.73
CA HIS A 91 0.93 -14.07 -13.08
C HIS A 91 2.27 -14.75 -13.31
N SER A 92 2.90 -15.33 -12.29
CA SER A 92 4.23 -15.96 -12.40
C SER A 92 4.31 -17.10 -13.44
N ALA A 93 3.19 -17.78 -13.72
CA ALA A 93 3.12 -18.84 -14.72
C ALA A 93 2.52 -18.37 -16.07
N GLU A 94 1.79 -17.25 -16.10
CA GLU A 94 1.04 -16.82 -17.28
C GLU A 94 1.69 -15.64 -18.00
N ASN A 95 2.25 -14.69 -17.26
CA ASN A 95 2.84 -13.47 -17.80
C ASN A 95 3.98 -12.95 -16.92
N GLU A 96 5.17 -13.42 -17.20
CA GLU A 96 6.40 -13.09 -16.45
C GLU A 96 6.63 -11.57 -16.33
N LYS A 97 6.33 -10.79 -17.36
CA LYS A 97 6.52 -9.33 -17.35
C LYS A 97 5.65 -8.63 -16.30
N ILE A 98 4.38 -9.05 -16.17
CA ILE A 98 3.48 -8.51 -15.13
C ILE A 98 3.95 -8.96 -13.76
N ALA A 99 4.35 -10.22 -13.62
CA ALA A 99 4.86 -10.76 -12.36
C ALA A 99 6.09 -10.00 -11.89
N ASP A 100 7.10 -9.83 -12.72
CA ASP A 100 8.35 -9.19 -12.37
C ASP A 100 8.14 -7.72 -11.93
N ILE A 101 7.32 -6.97 -12.65
CA ILE A 101 7.05 -5.58 -12.28
C ILE A 101 6.26 -5.48 -10.99
N ALA A 102 5.31 -6.40 -10.76
CA ALA A 102 4.56 -6.44 -9.51
C ALA A 102 5.49 -6.73 -8.31
N LEU A 103 6.40 -7.70 -8.45
CA LEU A 103 7.38 -8.02 -7.42
C LEU A 103 8.35 -6.86 -7.17
N ALA A 104 8.87 -6.25 -8.23
CA ALA A 104 9.77 -5.11 -8.13
C ALA A 104 9.11 -3.93 -7.39
N MET A 105 7.86 -3.62 -7.71
CA MET A 105 7.10 -2.55 -7.05
C MET A 105 6.74 -2.91 -5.61
N ALA A 106 6.42 -4.17 -5.30
CA ALA A 106 6.20 -4.62 -3.93
C ALA A 106 7.46 -4.42 -3.06
N ILE A 107 8.62 -4.81 -3.57
CA ILE A 107 9.92 -4.63 -2.89
C ILE A 107 10.21 -3.13 -2.70
N LEU A 108 10.00 -2.31 -3.72
CA LEU A 108 10.22 -0.87 -3.65
C LEU A 108 9.36 -0.21 -2.57
N ILE A 109 8.06 -0.52 -2.52
CA ILE A 109 7.15 0.01 -1.48
C ILE A 109 7.59 -0.49 -0.11
N PHE A 110 7.92 -1.77 0.04
CA PHE A 110 8.36 -2.35 1.31
C PHE A 110 9.63 -1.67 1.86
N ILE A 111 10.62 -1.40 1.00
CA ILE A 111 11.83 -0.65 1.36
C ILE A 111 11.46 0.76 1.84
N ASN A 112 10.53 1.45 1.15
CA ASN A 112 10.08 2.77 1.57
C ASN A 112 9.35 2.74 2.93
N ILE A 113 8.51 1.74 3.19
CA ILE A 113 7.86 1.54 4.50
C ILE A 113 8.91 1.37 5.60
N ALA A 114 9.89 0.49 5.36
CA ALA A 114 10.96 0.20 6.32
C ALA A 114 11.82 1.46 6.59
N TRP A 115 12.26 2.13 5.54
CA TRP A 115 13.07 3.34 5.62
C TRP A 115 12.35 4.46 6.36
N HIS A 116 11.12 4.75 5.97
CA HIS A 116 10.29 5.75 6.63
C HIS A 116 10.04 5.40 8.11
N GLY A 117 9.84 4.11 8.42
CA GLY A 117 9.69 3.63 9.80
C GLY A 117 10.95 3.84 10.64
N ILE A 118 12.14 3.70 10.05
CA ILE A 118 13.42 3.95 10.73
C ILE A 118 13.62 5.45 10.99
N GLN A 119 13.30 6.30 10.02
CA GLN A 119 13.45 7.76 10.17
C GLN A 119 12.48 8.33 11.24
N ASN A 120 11.25 7.82 11.28
CA ASN A 120 10.18 8.30 12.15
C ASN A 120 9.99 7.44 13.40
N ARG A 121 11.08 7.03 14.06
CA ARG A 121 11.05 6.18 15.29
C ARG A 121 10.26 6.80 16.44
N ALA A 122 10.22 8.12 16.55
CA ALA A 122 9.48 8.81 17.61
C ALA A 122 7.96 8.58 17.56
N THR A 123 7.41 8.31 16.34
CA THR A 123 5.99 8.00 16.14
C THR A 123 5.71 6.49 16.09
N ASN A 124 6.66 5.65 16.57
CA ASN A 124 6.51 4.21 16.53
C ASN A 124 5.34 3.77 17.43
N PRO A 125 4.35 3.02 16.88
CA PRO A 125 3.21 2.53 17.65
C PRO A 125 3.58 1.70 18.86
N MET A 126 4.71 0.98 18.81
CA MET A 126 5.21 0.19 19.96
C MET A 126 5.60 1.07 21.14
N LEU A 127 6.26 2.20 20.90
CA LEU A 127 6.59 3.17 21.95
C LEU A 127 5.32 3.79 22.54
N LYS A 128 4.36 4.14 21.71
CA LYS A 128 3.05 4.66 22.14
C LYS A 128 2.27 3.63 22.97
N TYR A 129 2.34 2.36 22.61
CA TYR A 129 1.75 1.27 23.40
C TYR A 129 2.40 1.16 24.78
N GLN A 130 3.72 1.20 24.87
CA GLN A 130 4.45 1.14 26.15
C GLN A 130 4.09 2.34 27.04
N GLN A 131 4.05 3.54 26.50
CA GLN A 131 3.63 4.76 27.22
C GLN A 131 2.19 4.66 27.72
N TRP A 132 1.26 4.20 26.88
CA TRP A 132 -0.13 3.99 27.24
C TRP A 132 -0.29 2.94 28.36
N ARG A 133 0.47 1.84 28.30
CA ARG A 133 0.47 0.82 29.34
C ARG A 133 1.03 1.35 30.66
N ALA A 134 2.10 2.10 30.61
CA ALA A 134 2.70 2.72 31.82
C ALA A 134 1.78 3.76 32.48
N SER A 135 0.94 4.45 31.71
CA SER A 135 -0.03 5.42 32.25
C SER A 135 -1.25 4.79 32.94
N LYS A 136 -1.42 3.47 32.81
CA LYS A 136 -2.52 2.70 33.44
C LYS A 136 -2.08 1.86 34.65
N ALA A 137 -0.77 1.74 34.86
CA ALA A 137 -0.18 1.08 36.02
C ALA A 137 0.03 2.05 37.18
#